data_03ced48427b1ade3c9d9943ef6baa738
#
_entry.id   03ced48427b1ade3c9d9943ef6baa738
#
_cell.length_a   1.000
_cell.length_b   1.000
_cell.length_c   1.000
_cell.angle_alpha   90.00
_cell.angle_beta   90.00
_cell.angle_gamma   90.00
#
_symmetry.space_group_name_H-M   'P 1'
#
loop_
_entity.id
_entity.type
_entity.pdbx_description
1 polymer ?
#
loop_
_entity_poly.entity_id
_entity_poly.type
_entity_poly.pdbx_seq_one_letter_code
_entity_poly.pdbx_strand_id
1 'polypeptide(L)'
;TRSLLYYLSIVRCAEWMGKPVMLYANGIGPVQKPANRRRVKRAVERAALVTLRDHSSARELVEMGVERPDLHVTADPVFNLDPAPKERAGELLRSAGLERGTPFAAVSVRDWPDTGSFAGELAALCDHLYRTCGMEILFLMMQPCRDRAATAQVRSAMECPSHLLDAPCTPR
;
A
#
# COMPACT_ATOMS: atom_id res chain seq x y z
N THR A 1 -16.24 1.86 7.47
CA THR A 1 -15.00 1.68 8.26
C THR A 1 -14.73 2.94 9.06
N ARG A 2 -14.09 2.82 10.24
CA ARG A 2 -13.74 3.98 11.10
C ARG A 2 -12.85 4.99 10.36
N SER A 3 -11.92 4.49 9.57
CA SER A 3 -11.00 5.30 8.76
C SER A 3 -11.73 6.23 7.78
N LEU A 4 -12.72 5.72 7.03
CA LEU A 4 -13.51 6.54 6.12
C LEU A 4 -14.25 7.67 6.84
N LEU A 5 -14.88 7.37 7.98
CA LEU A 5 -15.63 8.38 8.75
C LEU A 5 -14.70 9.46 9.31
N TYR A 6 -13.48 9.08 9.71
CA TYR A 6 -12.46 10.04 10.15
C TYR A 6 -12.11 11.04 9.04
N TYR A 7 -11.78 10.58 7.84
CA TYR A 7 -11.45 11.48 6.72
C TYR A 7 -12.65 12.34 6.31
N LEU A 8 -13.84 11.77 6.25
CA LEU A 8 -15.05 12.52 5.94
C LEU A 8 -15.40 13.56 7.01
N SER A 9 -15.06 13.34 8.27
CA SER A 9 -15.25 14.34 9.34
C SER A 9 -14.33 15.55 9.17
N ILE A 10 -13.08 15.34 8.72
CA ILE A 10 -12.13 16.42 8.40
C ILE A 10 -12.68 17.28 7.24
N VAL A 11 -13.12 16.62 6.16
CA VAL A 11 -13.73 17.30 5.00
C VAL A 11 -14.91 18.15 5.47
N ARG A 12 -15.81 17.57 6.26
CA ARG A 12 -17.00 18.27 6.77
C ARG A 12 -16.66 19.44 7.69
N CYS A 13 -15.62 19.30 8.50
CA CYS A 13 -15.13 20.39 9.35
C CYS A 13 -14.62 21.56 8.50
N ALA A 14 -13.83 21.27 7.47
CA ALA A 14 -13.33 22.28 6.54
C ALA A 14 -14.49 23.00 5.81
N GLU A 15 -15.48 22.25 5.32
CA GLU A 15 -16.69 22.81 4.71
C GLU A 15 -17.45 23.73 5.67
N TRP A 16 -17.63 23.32 6.92
CA TRP A 16 -18.29 24.10 7.95
C TRP A 16 -17.55 25.41 8.24
N MET A 17 -16.22 25.39 8.16
CA MET A 17 -15.36 26.55 8.30
C MET A 17 -15.27 27.41 7.02
N GLY A 18 -16.01 27.09 5.97
CA GLY A 18 -15.97 27.77 4.68
C GLY A 18 -14.64 27.62 3.93
N LYS A 19 -13.87 26.56 4.21
CA LYS A 19 -12.59 26.32 3.56
C LYS A 19 -12.76 25.42 2.33
N PRO A 20 -12.11 25.74 1.19
CA PRO A 20 -12.10 24.86 0.04
C PRO A 20 -11.37 23.55 0.37
N VAL A 21 -11.88 22.44 -0.14
CA VAL A 21 -11.31 21.11 0.06
C VAL A 21 -10.77 20.59 -1.27
N MET A 22 -9.53 20.12 -1.27
CA MET A 22 -8.95 19.37 -2.37
C MET A 22 -8.81 17.91 -1.95
N LEU A 23 -9.32 16.98 -2.77
CA LEU A 23 -9.03 15.56 -2.66
C LEU A 23 -7.85 15.26 -3.61
N TYR A 24 -6.67 15.08 -3.02
CA TYR A 24 -5.42 14.97 -3.78
C TYR A 24 -5.00 13.51 -3.98
N ALA A 25 -4.99 13.05 -5.23
CA ALA A 25 -4.58 11.71 -5.65
C ALA A 25 -5.17 10.57 -4.80
N ASN A 26 -6.45 10.69 -4.48
CA ASN A 26 -7.11 9.72 -3.60
C ASN A 26 -7.37 8.38 -4.31
N GLY A 27 -7.09 7.28 -3.59
CA GLY A 27 -7.64 5.98 -3.92
C GLY A 27 -9.03 5.83 -3.30
N ILE A 28 -10.03 5.54 -4.12
CA ILE A 28 -11.43 5.37 -3.69
C ILE A 28 -11.87 3.94 -3.93
N GLY A 29 -12.42 3.30 -2.90
CA GLY A 29 -13.06 1.99 -3.02
C GLY A 29 -12.30 0.83 -2.39
N PRO A 30 -12.94 -0.34 -2.34
CA PRO A 30 -14.38 -0.51 -2.51
C PRO A 30 -15.19 0.03 -1.32
N VAL A 31 -16.24 0.80 -1.58
CA VAL A 31 -17.15 1.32 -0.55
C VAL A 31 -18.49 0.58 -0.63
N GLN A 32 -18.65 -0.45 0.21
CA GLN A 32 -19.80 -1.37 0.13
C GLN A 32 -21.10 -0.80 0.74
N LYS A 33 -21.00 -0.09 1.88
CA LYS A 33 -22.21 0.36 2.61
C LYS A 33 -22.90 1.53 1.88
N PRO A 34 -24.21 1.43 1.55
CA PRO A 34 -24.93 2.48 0.82
C PRO A 34 -24.86 3.86 1.51
N ALA A 35 -24.93 3.89 2.85
CA ALA A 35 -24.79 5.13 3.59
C ALA A 35 -23.41 5.78 3.41
N ASN A 36 -22.35 4.98 3.31
CA ASN A 36 -21.00 5.49 3.08
C ASN A 36 -20.83 5.95 1.63
N ARG A 37 -21.38 5.24 0.65
CA ARG A 37 -21.41 5.68 -0.75
C ARG A 37 -22.02 7.05 -0.90
N ARG A 38 -23.20 7.29 -0.28
CA ARG A 38 -23.83 8.62 -0.27
C ARG A 38 -22.96 9.71 0.38
N ARG A 39 -22.25 9.37 1.45
CA ARG A 39 -21.33 10.33 2.13
C ARG A 39 -20.13 10.68 1.27
N VAL A 40 -19.51 9.66 0.64
CA VAL A 40 -18.38 9.85 -0.30
C VAL A 40 -18.83 10.70 -1.48
N LYS A 41 -19.94 10.33 -2.14
CA LYS A 41 -20.51 11.11 -3.24
C LYS A 41 -20.64 12.59 -2.87
N ARG A 42 -21.28 12.88 -1.74
CA ARG A 42 -21.48 14.27 -1.30
C ARG A 42 -20.17 15.01 -1.04
N ALA A 43 -19.18 14.36 -0.44
CA ALA A 43 -17.88 14.98 -0.18
C ALA A 43 -17.13 15.27 -1.48
N VAL A 44 -17.16 14.34 -2.43
CA VAL A 44 -16.55 14.49 -3.75
C VAL A 44 -17.21 15.62 -4.54
N GLU A 45 -18.53 15.66 -4.58
CA GLU A 45 -19.30 16.69 -5.32
C GLU A 45 -19.10 18.12 -4.77
N ARG A 46 -18.76 18.25 -3.50
CA ARG A 46 -18.51 19.55 -2.85
C ARG A 46 -17.05 19.97 -2.83
N ALA A 47 -16.13 19.04 -3.09
CA ALA A 47 -14.72 19.37 -3.14
C ALA A 47 -14.42 20.39 -4.24
N ALA A 48 -13.53 21.34 -3.95
CA ALA A 48 -13.09 22.33 -4.95
C ALA A 48 -12.30 21.71 -6.09
N LEU A 49 -11.52 20.66 -5.79
CA LEU A 49 -10.74 19.92 -6.78
C LEU A 49 -10.64 18.44 -6.35
N VAL A 50 -10.72 17.54 -7.34
CA VAL A 50 -10.57 16.10 -7.10
C VAL A 50 -9.58 15.53 -8.09
N THR A 51 -8.50 14.99 -7.56
CA THR A 51 -7.58 14.13 -8.32
C THR A 51 -7.59 12.72 -7.73
N LEU A 52 -7.51 11.72 -8.60
CA LEU A 52 -7.55 10.32 -8.26
C LEU A 52 -6.25 9.66 -8.70
N ARG A 53 -5.76 8.68 -7.94
CA ARG A 53 -4.50 8.01 -8.28
C ARG A 53 -4.64 6.91 -9.33
N ASP A 54 -5.87 6.46 -9.61
CA ASP A 54 -6.12 5.36 -10.54
C ASP A 54 -7.53 5.40 -11.16
N HIS A 55 -7.67 4.71 -12.29
CA HIS A 55 -8.93 4.60 -13.01
C HIS A 55 -9.99 3.78 -12.26
N SER A 56 -9.60 2.87 -11.37
CA SER A 56 -10.56 2.08 -10.59
C SER A 56 -11.32 2.97 -9.61
N SER A 57 -10.63 3.94 -9.00
CA SER A 57 -11.23 4.97 -8.16
C SER A 57 -12.23 5.84 -8.92
N ALA A 58 -11.91 6.21 -10.16
CA ALA A 58 -12.84 6.97 -11.01
C ALA A 58 -14.10 6.16 -11.32
N ARG A 59 -13.97 4.89 -11.69
CA ARG A 59 -15.11 3.99 -11.92
C ARG A 59 -15.99 3.84 -10.68
N GLU A 60 -15.39 3.63 -9.53
CA GLU A 60 -16.11 3.52 -8.26
C GLU A 60 -16.95 4.79 -7.97
N LEU A 61 -16.42 5.98 -8.26
CA LEU A 61 -17.17 7.24 -8.10
C LEU A 61 -18.32 7.35 -9.10
N VAL A 62 -18.12 6.97 -10.35
CA VAL A 62 -19.19 6.92 -11.36
C VAL A 62 -20.30 5.95 -10.94
N GLU A 63 -19.95 4.78 -10.43
CA GLU A 63 -20.90 3.80 -9.90
C GLU A 63 -21.63 4.29 -8.63
N MET A 64 -21.04 5.25 -7.89
CA MET A 64 -21.72 5.95 -6.80
C MET A 64 -22.68 7.03 -7.29
N GLY A 65 -22.69 7.32 -8.61
CA GLY A 65 -23.49 8.36 -9.24
C GLY A 65 -22.90 9.75 -9.07
N VAL A 66 -21.58 9.88 -8.95
CA VAL A 66 -20.90 11.18 -8.97
C VAL A 66 -20.91 11.73 -10.40
N GLU A 67 -21.48 12.93 -10.56
CA GLU A 67 -21.66 13.62 -11.84
C GLU A 67 -20.74 14.85 -11.95
N ARG A 68 -19.44 14.62 -11.86
CA ARG A 68 -18.42 15.68 -12.00
C ARG A 68 -17.63 15.49 -13.28
N PRO A 69 -17.57 16.49 -14.19
CA PRO A 69 -16.74 16.42 -15.39
C PRO A 69 -15.25 16.62 -15.10
N ASP A 70 -14.89 17.18 -13.95
CA ASP A 70 -13.54 17.58 -13.54
C ASP A 70 -12.88 16.56 -12.59
N LEU A 71 -13.14 15.28 -12.79
CA LEU A 71 -12.40 14.20 -12.14
C LEU A 71 -11.11 13.93 -12.90
N HIS A 72 -9.97 14.27 -12.30
CA HIS A 72 -8.66 14.07 -12.92
C HIS A 72 -8.02 12.79 -12.40
N VAL A 73 -7.76 11.83 -13.27
CA VAL A 73 -6.94 10.66 -12.94
C VAL A 73 -5.48 11.03 -13.14
N THR A 74 -4.71 10.93 -12.09
CA THR A 74 -3.27 11.23 -12.05
C THR A 74 -2.50 9.96 -11.67
N ALA A 75 -1.44 10.08 -10.87
CA ALA A 75 -0.71 8.96 -10.32
C ALA A 75 -0.63 9.08 -8.79
N ASP A 76 -0.19 8.01 -8.12
CA ASP A 76 0.10 8.06 -6.69
C ASP A 76 1.25 9.05 -6.44
N PRO A 77 1.12 9.97 -5.47
CA PRO A 77 2.16 10.96 -5.16
C PRO A 77 3.52 10.36 -4.78
N VAL A 78 3.56 9.09 -4.43
CA VAL A 78 4.82 8.38 -4.15
C VAL A 78 5.80 8.45 -5.31
N PHE A 79 5.33 8.55 -6.55
CA PHE A 79 6.20 8.69 -7.73
C PHE A 79 6.95 10.03 -7.81
N ASN A 80 6.56 11.00 -6.98
CA ASN A 80 7.29 12.27 -6.85
C ASN A 80 8.39 12.23 -5.77
N LEU A 81 8.54 11.10 -5.07
CA LEU A 81 9.61 10.94 -4.09
C LEU A 81 10.92 10.58 -4.80
N ASP A 82 11.97 11.32 -4.50
CA ASP A 82 13.30 10.95 -4.92
C ASP A 82 13.72 9.64 -4.24
N PRO A 83 14.29 8.69 -4.99
CA PRO A 83 14.80 7.46 -4.41
C PRO A 83 15.97 7.75 -3.47
N ALA A 84 16.13 6.95 -2.43
CA ALA A 84 17.31 7.02 -1.57
C ALA A 84 18.58 6.75 -2.39
N PRO A 85 19.75 7.30 -2.00
CA PRO A 85 21.02 7.02 -2.65
C PRO A 85 21.29 5.49 -2.71
N LYS A 86 21.86 5.04 -3.83
CA LYS A 86 22.15 3.60 -4.04
C LYS A 86 23.08 3.03 -2.96
N GLU A 87 23.96 3.85 -2.41
CA GLU A 87 24.88 3.50 -1.34
C GLU A 87 24.09 3.09 -0.08
N ARG A 88 23.06 3.88 0.26
CA ARG A 88 22.17 3.58 1.40
C ARG A 88 21.40 2.28 1.21
N ALA A 89 20.87 2.04 0.02
CA ALA A 89 20.22 0.77 -0.31
C ALA A 89 21.21 -0.41 -0.17
N GLY A 90 22.44 -0.25 -0.66
CA GLY A 90 23.50 -1.26 -0.52
C GLY A 90 23.88 -1.54 0.95
N GLU A 91 23.91 -0.55 1.82
CA GLU A 91 24.12 -0.73 3.26
C GLU A 91 23.01 -1.55 3.91
N LEU A 92 21.75 -1.24 3.58
CA LEU A 92 20.60 -1.96 4.09
C LEU A 92 20.60 -3.42 3.64
N LEU A 93 20.90 -3.70 2.37
CA LEU A 93 21.01 -5.05 1.85
C LEU A 93 22.11 -5.84 2.56
N ARG A 94 23.29 -5.25 2.74
CA ARG A 94 24.39 -5.89 3.49
C ARG A 94 24.02 -6.14 4.95
N SER A 95 23.29 -5.23 5.59
CA SER A 95 22.82 -5.45 6.98
C SER A 95 21.83 -6.60 7.10
N ALA A 96 21.12 -6.92 6.02
CA ALA A 96 20.26 -8.09 5.91
C ALA A 96 21.01 -9.36 5.48
N GLY A 97 22.32 -9.31 5.23
CA GLY A 97 23.14 -10.46 4.81
C GLY A 97 23.15 -10.70 3.30
N LEU A 98 22.76 -9.70 2.49
CA LEU A 98 22.81 -9.79 1.03
C LEU A 98 24.05 -9.06 0.48
N GLU A 99 24.83 -9.75 -0.34
CA GLU A 99 25.98 -9.16 -1.03
C GLU A 99 25.55 -8.35 -2.26
N ARG A 100 26.43 -7.42 -2.65
CA ARG A 100 26.19 -6.59 -3.84
C ARG A 100 26.18 -7.44 -5.10
N GLY A 101 25.11 -7.32 -5.90
CA GLY A 101 24.96 -8.04 -7.16
C GLY A 101 24.26 -9.39 -7.03
N THR A 102 23.96 -9.85 -5.83
CA THR A 102 23.16 -11.06 -5.63
C THR A 102 21.73 -10.82 -6.14
N PRO A 103 21.22 -11.64 -7.05
CA PRO A 103 19.81 -11.59 -7.44
C PRO A 103 18.91 -11.91 -6.24
N PHE A 104 17.88 -11.13 -6.01
CA PHE A 104 16.95 -11.40 -4.93
C PHE A 104 15.50 -11.00 -5.27
N ALA A 105 14.56 -11.66 -4.63
CA ALA A 105 13.16 -11.32 -4.62
C ALA A 105 12.82 -10.62 -3.29
N ALA A 106 12.30 -9.39 -3.36
CA ALA A 106 11.81 -8.68 -2.18
C ALA A 106 10.35 -9.05 -1.91
N VAL A 107 10.08 -9.51 -0.70
CA VAL A 107 8.76 -9.98 -0.27
C VAL A 107 8.26 -9.12 0.88
N SER A 108 7.12 -8.46 0.70
CA SER A 108 6.43 -7.72 1.76
C SER A 108 5.10 -8.38 2.07
N VAL A 109 4.93 -8.82 3.31
CA VAL A 109 3.72 -9.52 3.77
C VAL A 109 3.01 -8.65 4.79
N ARG A 110 1.71 -8.48 4.60
CA ARG A 110 0.84 -7.79 5.55
C ARG A 110 -0.19 -8.75 6.14
N ASP A 111 -0.44 -8.59 7.44
CA ASP A 111 -1.58 -9.25 8.08
C ASP A 111 -2.89 -8.74 7.46
N TRP A 112 -3.58 -9.62 6.75
CA TRP A 112 -4.85 -9.38 6.10
C TRP A 112 -5.81 -10.52 6.49
N PRO A 113 -7.13 -10.29 6.58
CA PRO A 113 -8.07 -11.39 6.74
C PRO A 113 -7.74 -12.47 5.69
N ASP A 114 -7.58 -13.71 6.12
CA ASP A 114 -7.22 -14.89 5.32
C ASP A 114 -5.73 -15.09 4.99
N THR A 115 -4.80 -14.32 5.57
CA THR A 115 -3.36 -14.51 5.35
C THR A 115 -2.89 -15.92 5.77
N GLY A 116 -3.59 -16.59 6.70
CA GLY A 116 -3.22 -17.92 7.15
C GLY A 116 -3.26 -19.00 6.07
N SER A 117 -4.20 -18.95 5.13
CA SER A 117 -4.26 -19.86 3.99
C SER A 117 -3.20 -19.53 2.93
N PHE A 118 -2.84 -18.26 2.80
CA PHE A 118 -1.90 -17.74 1.81
C PHE A 118 -0.43 -17.97 2.19
N ALA A 119 -0.11 -18.17 3.48
CA ALA A 119 1.27 -18.25 3.94
C ALA A 119 2.03 -19.45 3.35
N GLY A 120 1.39 -20.61 3.25
CA GLY A 120 1.99 -21.82 2.65
C GLY A 120 2.25 -21.66 1.16
N GLU A 121 1.32 -21.07 0.41
CA GLU A 121 1.48 -20.83 -1.02
C GLU A 121 2.60 -19.81 -1.30
N LEU A 122 2.68 -18.75 -0.50
CA LEU A 122 3.76 -17.77 -0.62
C LEU A 122 5.11 -18.36 -0.24
N ALA A 123 5.18 -19.22 0.79
CA ALA A 123 6.39 -19.93 1.14
C ALA A 123 6.87 -20.85 -0.01
N ALA A 124 5.95 -21.61 -0.60
CA ALA A 124 6.27 -22.47 -1.76
C ALA A 124 6.74 -21.65 -2.97
N LEU A 125 6.16 -20.49 -3.22
CA LEU A 125 6.64 -19.56 -4.24
C LEU A 125 8.07 -19.07 -3.95
N CYS A 126 8.35 -18.67 -2.71
CA CYS A 126 9.70 -18.26 -2.30
C CYS A 126 10.72 -19.38 -2.50
N ASP A 127 10.39 -20.61 -2.07
CA ASP A 127 11.24 -21.79 -2.26
C ASP A 127 11.48 -22.10 -3.73
N HIS A 128 10.47 -21.94 -4.57
CA HIS A 128 10.61 -22.09 -6.03
C HIS A 128 11.57 -21.04 -6.62
N LEU A 129 11.41 -19.77 -6.27
CA LEU A 129 12.30 -18.69 -6.73
C LEU A 129 13.76 -18.94 -6.31
N TYR A 130 13.96 -19.38 -5.07
CA TYR A 130 15.28 -19.71 -4.57
C TYR A 130 15.92 -20.88 -5.35
N ARG A 131 15.20 -22.01 -5.48
CA ARG A 131 15.73 -23.23 -6.08
C ARG A 131 15.86 -23.18 -7.60
N THR A 132 14.90 -22.55 -8.28
CA THR A 132 14.78 -22.60 -9.74
C THR A 132 15.35 -21.35 -10.41
N CYS A 133 15.20 -20.18 -9.79
CA CYS A 133 15.65 -18.93 -10.36
C CYS A 133 16.98 -18.44 -9.75
N GLY A 134 17.51 -19.13 -8.72
CA GLY A 134 18.74 -18.73 -8.04
C GLY A 134 18.64 -17.36 -7.34
N MET A 135 17.43 -17.00 -6.88
CA MET A 135 17.19 -15.75 -6.19
C MET A 135 17.22 -15.91 -4.67
N GLU A 136 17.96 -15.07 -3.98
CA GLU A 136 17.81 -14.93 -2.53
C GLU A 136 16.46 -14.31 -2.18
N ILE A 137 15.88 -14.68 -1.05
CA ILE A 137 14.58 -14.16 -0.59
C ILE A 137 14.79 -13.16 0.52
N LEU A 138 14.37 -11.91 0.28
CA LEU A 138 14.48 -10.81 1.25
C LEU A 138 13.09 -10.36 1.71
N PHE A 139 12.78 -10.56 2.99
CA PHE A 139 11.56 -10.03 3.58
C PHE A 139 11.75 -8.59 4.03
N LEU A 140 10.78 -7.74 3.65
CA LEU A 140 10.71 -6.32 4.00
C LEU A 140 9.43 -6.06 4.80
N MET A 141 9.57 -5.56 6.02
CA MET A 141 8.43 -5.17 6.85
C MET A 141 8.16 -3.67 6.67
N MET A 142 7.11 -3.30 5.93
CA MET A 142 6.72 -1.89 5.73
C MET A 142 6.17 -1.25 7.01
N GLN A 143 5.51 -2.05 7.85
CA GLN A 143 5.03 -1.65 9.18
C GLN A 143 5.34 -2.78 10.18
N PRO A 144 6.52 -2.79 10.81
CA PRO A 144 6.98 -3.92 11.63
C PRO A 144 5.98 -4.37 12.70
N CYS A 145 5.28 -3.43 13.34
CA CYS A 145 4.27 -3.74 14.36
C CYS A 145 3.06 -4.54 13.84
N ARG A 146 2.79 -4.51 12.52
CA ARG A 146 1.67 -5.22 11.88
C ARG A 146 2.14 -6.39 11.03
N ASP A 147 3.29 -6.25 10.40
CA ASP A 147 3.75 -7.19 9.37
C ASP A 147 4.58 -8.34 9.95
N ARG A 148 5.10 -8.20 11.18
CA ARG A 148 6.03 -9.16 11.81
C ARG A 148 5.44 -10.57 11.96
N ALA A 149 4.20 -10.68 12.42
CA ALA A 149 3.56 -11.98 12.63
C ALA A 149 3.34 -12.74 11.31
N ALA A 150 2.78 -12.05 10.29
CA ALA A 150 2.56 -12.64 8.98
C ALA A 150 3.87 -13.00 8.28
N THR A 151 4.90 -12.14 8.37
CA THR A 151 6.24 -12.42 7.84
C THR A 151 6.86 -13.65 8.50
N ALA A 152 6.77 -13.75 9.83
CA ALA A 152 7.29 -14.91 10.58
C ALA A 152 6.57 -16.20 10.19
N GLN A 153 5.25 -16.15 9.98
CA GLN A 153 4.46 -17.29 9.55
C GLN A 153 4.88 -17.80 8.17
N VAL A 154 5.08 -16.93 7.19
CA VAL A 154 5.57 -17.33 5.86
C VAL A 154 6.97 -17.92 5.96
N ARG A 155 7.89 -17.24 6.65
CA ARG A 155 9.27 -17.71 6.82
C ARG A 155 9.37 -19.07 7.52
N SER A 156 8.52 -19.34 8.50
CA SER A 156 8.49 -20.65 9.18
C SER A 156 7.93 -21.78 8.32
N ALA A 157 7.18 -21.46 7.27
CA ALA A 157 6.65 -22.43 6.31
C ALA A 157 7.60 -22.68 5.13
N MET A 158 8.64 -21.86 4.96
CA MET A 158 9.66 -22.05 3.93
C MET A 158 10.64 -23.17 4.29
N GLU A 159 11.13 -23.87 3.29
CA GLU A 159 12.21 -24.86 3.39
C GLU A 159 13.58 -24.26 3.09
N CYS A 160 13.63 -23.21 2.26
CA CYS A 160 14.86 -22.53 1.88
C CYS A 160 15.21 -21.37 2.83
N PRO A 161 16.48 -20.95 2.91
CA PRO A 161 16.88 -19.81 3.71
C PRO A 161 16.26 -18.51 3.20
N SER A 162 16.12 -17.54 4.09
CA SER A 162 15.63 -16.21 3.74
C SER A 162 16.25 -15.13 4.62
N HIS A 163 16.39 -13.95 4.06
CA HIS A 163 16.87 -12.75 4.73
C HIS A 163 15.70 -11.92 5.27
N LEU A 164 15.95 -11.15 6.31
CA LEU A 164 14.96 -10.23 6.88
C LEU A 164 15.63 -8.87 7.09
N LEU A 165 15.07 -7.86 6.47
CA LEU A 165 15.44 -6.48 6.79
C LEU A 165 14.56 -5.97 7.95
N ASP A 166 15.11 -5.99 9.16
CA ASP A 166 14.45 -5.53 10.40
C ASP A 166 14.93 -4.12 10.81
N ALA A 167 15.61 -3.41 9.92
CA ALA A 167 15.99 -2.03 10.14
C ALA A 167 14.81 -1.09 9.90
N PRO A 168 14.68 0.00 10.69
CA PRO A 168 13.66 1.00 10.41
C PRO A 168 13.97 1.68 9.08
N CYS A 169 13.20 1.33 8.06
CA CYS A 169 13.28 2.00 6.76
C CYS A 169 12.34 3.19 6.79
N THR A 170 12.90 4.39 6.87
CA THR A 170 12.16 5.61 6.58
C THR A 170 12.20 5.86 5.06
N PRO A 171 11.19 6.52 4.47
CA PRO A 171 11.20 6.88 3.05
C PRO A 171 12.31 7.86 2.65
N ARG A 172 13.22 8.19 3.57
CA ARG A 172 14.36 9.09 3.35
C ARG A 172 15.65 8.44 3.82
#